data_4cb62996f7bc3c144c8216daf1713f87
#
_entry.id   4cb62996f7bc3c144c8216daf1713f87
#
_cell.length_a   1.000
_cell.length_b   1.000
_cell.length_c   1.000
_cell.angle_alpha   90.00
_cell.angle_beta   90.00
_cell.angle_gamma   90.00
#
_symmetry.space_group_name_H-M   'P 1'
#
loop_
_entity.id
_entity.type
_entity.pdbx_description
1 polymer ?
#
loop_
_entity_poly.entity_id
_entity_poly.type
_entity_poly.pdbx_seq_one_letter_code
_entity_poly.pdbx_strand_id
1 'polypeptide(L)'
;MQEKEYERYEEIGNWDFSNIKYTIEQESSWNFFEEIKKHTNKQSLILDLGTGGGEKALNYMPDDVGMIIATDFSQNMIETANRNKKKYPNKKIKFVCMDNLDLQFPNELFDLVSARHTIIDAKQIYNCLNKNGTLIIEGIDKYDCWDLKEIFGRGQAFNDNISISDKDYNDVKEAGFRKIDKQEIIQYEYYQTKDDLIALLLKTPILDDFSEIETKKNKHKNYIEENKLDEYIKIHTT
;
A
#
# COMPACT_ATOMS: atom_id res chain seq x y z
N MET A 1 14.18 -1.68 -6.23
CA MET A 1 13.45 -0.44 -6.60
C MET A 1 14.30 0.30 -7.62
N GLN A 2 13.70 0.80 -8.71
CA GLN A 2 14.47 1.60 -9.68
C GLN A 2 14.77 2.99 -9.08
N GLU A 3 15.94 3.54 -9.35
CA GLU A 3 16.41 4.84 -8.83
C GLU A 3 15.37 5.98 -9.00
N LYS A 4 14.70 6.02 -10.15
CA LYS A 4 13.62 6.97 -10.45
C LYS A 4 12.37 6.81 -9.56
N GLU A 5 12.06 5.59 -9.16
CA GLU A 5 10.93 5.31 -8.27
C GLU A 5 11.23 5.79 -6.85
N TYR A 6 12.46 5.58 -6.41
CA TYR A 6 12.96 6.12 -5.13
C TYR A 6 12.87 7.66 -5.08
N GLU A 7 13.38 8.36 -6.10
CA GLU A 7 13.34 9.83 -6.20
C GLU A 7 11.88 10.33 -6.14
N ARG A 8 10.96 9.67 -6.85
CA ARG A 8 9.53 10.03 -6.85
C ARG A 8 8.90 9.90 -5.46
N TYR A 9 9.20 8.86 -4.71
CA TYR A 9 8.67 8.68 -3.36
C TYR A 9 9.23 9.72 -2.38
N GLU A 10 10.48 10.12 -2.53
CA GLU A 10 11.07 11.21 -1.75
C GLU A 10 10.42 12.58 -2.06
N GLU A 11 10.11 12.86 -3.32
CA GLU A 11 9.46 14.10 -3.74
C GLU A 11 8.02 14.23 -3.25
N ILE A 12 7.26 13.13 -3.22
CA ILE A 12 5.84 13.13 -2.80
C ILE A 12 5.68 13.59 -1.35
N GLY A 13 6.59 13.24 -0.45
CA GLY A 13 6.66 13.73 0.94
C GLY A 13 5.43 13.44 1.81
N ASN A 14 4.29 13.06 1.23
CA ASN A 14 3.11 12.54 1.91
C ASN A 14 2.20 11.79 0.94
N TRP A 15 1.59 10.70 1.42
CA TRP A 15 0.56 9.93 0.73
C TRP A 15 -0.85 10.34 1.18
N ASP A 16 -1.06 11.65 1.34
CA ASP A 16 -2.38 12.17 1.69
C ASP A 16 -3.26 12.29 0.44
N PHE A 17 -4.24 11.41 0.35
CA PHE A 17 -5.28 11.39 -0.68
C PHE A 17 -6.59 12.04 -0.21
N SER A 18 -6.61 12.71 0.94
CA SER A 18 -7.82 13.28 1.54
C SER A 18 -8.53 14.32 0.66
N ASN A 19 -7.78 14.93 -0.26
CA ASN A 19 -8.32 15.90 -1.21
C ASN A 19 -8.94 15.26 -2.47
N ILE A 20 -8.73 13.94 -2.68
CA ILE A 20 -9.29 13.19 -3.80
C ILE A 20 -10.64 12.63 -3.38
N LYS A 21 -11.70 12.99 -4.10
CA LYS A 21 -13.06 12.57 -3.76
C LYS A 21 -13.46 11.35 -4.57
N TYR A 22 -13.59 10.25 -3.89
CA TYR A 22 -14.07 8.99 -4.45
C TYR A 22 -14.85 8.18 -3.42
N THR A 23 -15.63 7.22 -3.90
CA THR A 23 -16.27 6.20 -3.08
C THR A 23 -15.81 4.83 -3.53
N ILE A 24 -15.87 3.86 -2.63
CA ILE A 24 -15.40 2.50 -2.88
C ILE A 24 -16.59 1.55 -2.79
N GLU A 25 -16.67 0.62 -3.74
CA GLU A 25 -17.49 -0.58 -3.69
C GLU A 25 -16.59 -1.79 -3.76
N GLN A 26 -16.67 -2.67 -2.77
CA GLN A 26 -15.84 -3.85 -2.65
C GLN A 26 -16.73 -5.08 -2.45
N GLU A 27 -16.46 -6.16 -3.18
CA GLU A 27 -17.23 -7.40 -3.09
C GLU A 27 -16.98 -8.18 -1.80
N SER A 28 -15.78 -8.02 -1.21
CA SER A 28 -15.36 -8.71 0.00
C SER A 28 -15.51 -7.83 1.24
N SER A 29 -15.88 -8.46 2.37
CA SER A 29 -15.84 -7.82 3.68
C SER A 29 -14.45 -7.84 4.35
N TRP A 30 -13.45 -8.41 3.70
CA TRP A 30 -12.09 -8.45 4.22
C TRP A 30 -11.53 -7.02 4.39
N ASN A 31 -10.82 -6.79 5.50
CA ASN A 31 -10.21 -5.51 5.78
C ASN A 31 -8.87 -5.73 6.48
N PHE A 32 -7.84 -5.15 5.92
CA PHE A 32 -6.45 -5.28 6.39
C PHE A 32 -6.27 -4.98 7.88
N PHE A 33 -6.82 -3.87 8.36
CA PHE A 33 -6.65 -3.47 9.75
C PHE A 33 -7.49 -4.30 10.72
N GLU A 34 -8.66 -4.77 10.30
CA GLU A 34 -9.45 -5.71 11.10
C GLU A 34 -8.76 -7.06 11.18
N GLU A 35 -8.06 -7.49 10.12
CA GLU A 35 -7.27 -8.72 10.16
C GLU A 35 -6.10 -8.60 11.13
N ILE A 36 -5.38 -7.47 11.13
CA ILE A 36 -4.33 -7.18 12.11
C ILE A 36 -4.88 -7.28 13.55
N LYS A 37 -6.05 -6.69 13.82
CA LYS A 37 -6.68 -6.73 15.16
C LYS A 37 -7.00 -8.15 15.61
N LYS A 38 -7.44 -9.03 14.72
CA LYS A 38 -7.74 -10.44 15.05
C LYS A 38 -6.50 -11.23 15.49
N HIS A 39 -5.32 -10.87 14.96
CA HIS A 39 -4.05 -11.54 15.21
C HIS A 39 -3.17 -10.88 16.28
N THR A 40 -3.69 -9.87 17.00
CA THR A 40 -2.93 -9.12 18.00
C THR A 40 -3.60 -9.10 19.36
N ASN A 41 -2.81 -8.82 20.38
CA ASN A 41 -3.24 -8.65 21.77
C ASN A 41 -2.41 -7.57 22.49
N LYS A 42 -2.73 -7.31 23.77
CA LYS A 42 -2.09 -6.27 24.60
C LYS A 42 -0.58 -6.32 24.70
N GLN A 43 0.03 -7.44 24.43
CA GLN A 43 1.47 -7.68 24.53
C GLN A 43 2.15 -7.70 23.18
N SER A 44 1.39 -7.76 22.08
CA SER A 44 1.91 -7.93 20.74
C SER A 44 2.87 -6.80 20.34
N LEU A 45 4.01 -7.19 19.81
CA LEU A 45 4.97 -6.33 19.14
C LEU A 45 4.73 -6.44 17.62
N ILE A 46 4.36 -5.33 17.01
CA ILE A 46 3.98 -5.26 15.59
C ILE A 46 5.06 -4.50 14.82
N LEU A 47 5.43 -5.01 13.65
CA LEU A 47 6.21 -4.29 12.64
C LEU A 47 5.28 -3.92 11.48
N ASP A 48 5.20 -2.65 11.15
CA ASP A 48 4.44 -2.13 10.00
C ASP A 48 5.42 -1.59 8.96
N LEU A 49 5.45 -2.22 7.80
CA LEU A 49 6.37 -1.92 6.71
C LEU A 49 5.72 -0.98 5.68
N GLY A 50 6.44 0.06 5.26
CA GLY A 50 5.95 1.02 4.29
C GLY A 50 4.83 1.92 4.84
N THR A 51 5.01 2.43 6.05
CA THR A 51 3.96 3.17 6.77
C THR A 51 3.62 4.54 6.17
N GLY A 52 4.48 5.07 5.27
CA GLY A 52 4.33 6.42 4.70
C GLY A 52 4.31 7.50 5.79
N GLY A 53 3.44 8.49 5.63
CA GLY A 53 3.22 9.57 6.62
C GLY A 53 2.49 9.14 7.89
N GLY A 54 2.25 7.83 8.08
CA GLY A 54 1.68 7.25 9.29
C GLY A 54 0.18 7.44 9.45
N GLU A 55 -0.53 8.06 8.50
CA GLU A 55 -1.96 8.39 8.62
C GLU A 55 -2.81 7.13 8.87
N LYS A 56 -2.57 6.08 8.08
CA LYS A 56 -3.31 4.82 8.22
C LYS A 56 -2.96 4.10 9.52
N ALA A 57 -1.68 4.01 9.86
CA ALA A 57 -1.22 3.36 11.08
C ALA A 57 -1.76 4.07 12.34
N LEU A 58 -1.76 5.39 12.36
CA LEU A 58 -2.27 6.18 13.48
C LEU A 58 -3.79 6.04 13.66
N ASN A 59 -4.54 5.95 12.55
CA ASN A 59 -6.01 5.90 12.60
C ASN A 59 -6.57 4.50 12.80
N TYR A 60 -5.94 3.46 12.23
CA TYR A 60 -6.58 2.14 12.08
C TYR A 60 -5.86 0.99 12.78
N MET A 61 -4.53 1.09 13.04
CA MET A 61 -3.83 0.09 13.83
C MET A 61 -4.42 -0.02 15.25
N PRO A 62 -4.40 -1.21 15.87
CA PRO A 62 -4.95 -1.41 17.20
C PRO A 62 -4.25 -0.54 18.25
N ASP A 63 -5.02 -0.01 19.21
CA ASP A 63 -4.50 0.77 20.34
C ASP A 63 -4.05 -0.11 21.50
N ASP A 64 -4.70 -1.28 21.66
CA ASP A 64 -4.48 -2.19 22.77
C ASP A 64 -3.44 -3.26 22.41
N VAL A 65 -2.21 -2.80 22.15
CA VAL A 65 -1.04 -3.64 21.83
C VAL A 65 0.16 -3.24 22.68
N GLY A 66 1.22 -4.05 22.68
CA GLY A 66 2.47 -3.76 23.36
C GLY A 66 3.19 -2.56 22.75
N MET A 67 3.52 -2.66 21.45
CA MET A 67 4.20 -1.61 20.68
C MET A 67 4.02 -1.84 19.20
N ILE A 68 3.96 -0.77 18.42
CA ILE A 68 4.05 -0.78 16.96
C ILE A 68 5.36 -0.11 16.57
N ILE A 69 6.18 -0.78 15.76
CA ILE A 69 7.32 -0.18 15.07
C ILE A 69 6.90 -0.05 13.62
N ALA A 70 6.85 1.17 13.11
CA ALA A 70 6.39 1.46 11.76
C ALA A 70 7.55 2.06 10.96
N THR A 71 7.86 1.46 9.82
CA THR A 71 9.03 1.81 9.01
C THR A 71 8.63 2.38 7.66
N ASP A 72 9.46 3.27 7.17
CA ASP A 72 9.46 3.73 5.79
C ASP A 72 10.89 4.08 5.39
N PHE A 73 11.25 3.88 4.12
CA PHE A 73 12.60 4.22 3.65
C PHE A 73 12.80 5.74 3.48
N SER A 74 11.71 6.49 3.27
CA SER A 74 11.74 7.94 3.08
C SER A 74 11.83 8.66 4.42
N GLN A 75 12.90 9.42 4.61
CA GLN A 75 13.07 10.27 5.78
C GLN A 75 11.95 11.33 5.86
N ASN A 76 11.51 11.87 4.73
CA ASN A 76 10.43 12.85 4.65
C ASN A 76 9.10 12.27 5.12
N MET A 77 8.81 11.01 4.78
CA MET A 77 7.63 10.28 5.27
C MET A 77 7.70 10.10 6.79
N ILE A 78 8.83 9.67 7.32
CA ILE A 78 9.01 9.48 8.77
C ILE A 78 8.88 10.80 9.55
N GLU A 79 9.37 11.91 9.02
CA GLU A 79 9.16 13.23 9.62
C GLU A 79 7.69 13.62 9.62
N THR A 80 6.97 13.35 8.53
CA THR A 80 5.54 13.57 8.42
C THR A 80 4.79 12.70 9.43
N ALA A 81 5.12 11.40 9.54
CA ALA A 81 4.52 10.48 10.50
C ALA A 81 4.73 10.95 11.95
N ASN A 82 5.92 11.43 12.28
CA ASN A 82 6.21 12.00 13.59
C ASN A 82 5.44 13.31 13.88
N ARG A 83 5.21 14.15 12.87
CA ARG A 83 4.32 15.32 13.00
C ARG A 83 2.87 14.89 13.26
N ASN A 84 2.36 13.92 12.48
CA ASN A 84 1.01 13.40 12.62
C ASN A 84 0.77 12.73 13.98
N LYS A 85 1.76 11.99 14.48
CA LYS A 85 1.69 11.34 15.81
C LYS A 85 1.38 12.28 16.96
N LYS A 86 1.73 13.56 16.86
CA LYS A 86 1.43 14.54 17.93
C LYS A 86 -0.06 14.65 18.23
N LYS A 87 -0.93 14.29 17.29
CA LYS A 87 -2.39 14.23 17.46
C LYS A 87 -2.85 12.96 18.20
N TYR A 88 -1.96 11.98 18.38
CA TYR A 88 -2.24 10.66 18.96
C TYR A 88 -1.27 10.35 20.12
N PRO A 89 -1.28 11.14 21.22
CA PRO A 89 -0.26 11.07 22.27
C PRO A 89 -0.20 9.71 22.98
N ASN A 90 -1.31 8.98 23.03
CA ASN A 90 -1.42 7.69 23.69
C ASN A 90 -1.13 6.49 22.78
N LYS A 91 -0.95 6.70 21.49
CA LYS A 91 -0.67 5.61 20.52
C LYS A 91 0.74 5.06 20.75
N LYS A 92 0.83 3.79 21.06
CA LYS A 92 2.10 3.08 21.28
C LYS A 92 2.76 2.72 19.93
N ILE A 93 3.19 3.74 19.20
CA ILE A 93 3.83 3.60 17.89
C ILE A 93 5.13 4.38 17.84
N LYS A 94 6.16 3.82 17.17
CA LYS A 94 7.43 4.47 16.89
C LYS A 94 7.69 4.39 15.38
N PHE A 95 7.97 5.53 14.78
CA PHE A 95 8.34 5.62 13.36
C PHE A 95 9.85 5.60 13.20
N VAL A 96 10.35 4.80 12.25
CA VAL A 96 11.79 4.56 12.02
C VAL A 96 12.07 4.60 10.51
N CYS A 97 13.06 5.38 10.09
CA CYS A 97 13.54 5.35 8.71
C CYS A 97 14.35 4.07 8.50
N MET A 98 13.86 3.19 7.60
CA MET A 98 14.47 1.87 7.34
C MET A 98 14.00 1.35 5.99
N ASP A 99 14.90 0.74 5.23
CA ASP A 99 14.56 0.03 4.00
C ASP A 99 13.91 -1.31 4.34
N ASN A 100 12.75 -1.61 3.75
CA ASN A 100 12.05 -2.89 3.92
C ASN A 100 12.82 -4.07 3.31
N LEU A 101 13.79 -3.80 2.44
CA LEU A 101 14.68 -4.79 1.85
C LEU A 101 15.97 -4.99 2.66
N ASP A 102 16.18 -4.24 3.75
CA ASP A 102 17.33 -4.36 4.66
C ASP A 102 16.90 -4.15 6.11
N LEU A 103 16.15 -5.11 6.65
CA LEU A 103 15.59 -5.05 8.00
C LEU A 103 16.66 -5.27 9.07
N GLN A 104 16.92 -4.25 9.89
CA GLN A 104 17.92 -4.26 10.95
C GLN A 104 17.31 -4.68 12.31
N PHE A 105 16.55 -5.80 12.32
CA PHE A 105 15.93 -6.33 13.53
C PHE A 105 16.51 -7.70 13.93
N PRO A 106 16.53 -8.02 15.24
CA PRO A 106 16.84 -9.37 15.70
C PRO A 106 15.84 -10.41 15.16
N ASN A 107 16.31 -11.66 15.07
CA ASN A 107 15.44 -12.78 14.76
C ASN A 107 14.39 -13.00 15.86
N GLU A 108 13.24 -13.54 15.50
CA GLU A 108 12.17 -13.96 16.41
C GLU A 108 11.70 -12.83 17.35
N LEU A 109 11.57 -11.60 16.84
CA LEU A 109 11.22 -10.43 17.64
C LEU A 109 9.73 -10.08 17.58
N PHE A 110 9.11 -10.13 16.41
CA PHE A 110 7.76 -9.62 16.19
C PHE A 110 6.68 -10.71 16.26
N ASP A 111 5.55 -10.37 16.84
CA ASP A 111 4.34 -11.22 16.85
C ASP A 111 3.55 -11.08 15.55
N LEU A 112 3.60 -9.91 14.94
CA LEU A 112 2.96 -9.62 13.67
C LEU A 112 3.82 -8.69 12.84
N VAL A 113 3.93 -8.98 11.54
CA VAL A 113 4.43 -8.05 10.52
C VAL A 113 3.30 -7.74 9.56
N SER A 114 3.08 -6.46 9.29
CA SER A 114 2.13 -5.96 8.31
C SER A 114 2.86 -5.22 7.20
N ALA A 115 2.40 -5.41 5.96
CA ALA A 115 2.91 -4.71 4.78
C ALA A 115 1.75 -4.33 3.88
N ARG A 116 1.60 -3.04 3.59
CA ARG A 116 0.52 -2.54 2.78
C ARG A 116 1.04 -1.67 1.65
N HIS A 117 0.80 -2.10 0.40
CA HIS A 117 1.23 -1.40 -0.82
C HIS A 117 2.73 -1.05 -0.81
N THR A 118 3.56 -1.98 -0.40
CA THR A 118 5.01 -1.80 -0.30
C THR A 118 5.76 -3.06 -0.71
N ILE A 119 7.00 -2.88 -1.15
CA ILE A 119 7.90 -3.99 -1.47
C ILE A 119 8.39 -4.63 -0.17
N ILE A 120 8.53 -5.95 -0.19
CA ILE A 120 8.99 -6.74 0.97
C ILE A 120 10.13 -7.70 0.60
N ASP A 121 10.93 -8.05 1.59
CA ASP A 121 11.80 -9.23 1.58
C ASP A 121 11.19 -10.28 2.52
N ALA A 122 10.51 -11.27 1.92
CA ALA A 122 9.82 -12.31 2.68
C ALA A 122 10.76 -13.11 3.59
N LYS A 123 12.02 -13.27 3.21
CA LYS A 123 13.00 -14.01 4.01
C LYS A 123 13.44 -13.26 5.26
N GLN A 124 13.66 -11.96 5.14
CA GLN A 124 14.00 -11.14 6.31
C GLN A 124 12.82 -11.03 7.26
N ILE A 125 11.59 -10.90 6.72
CA ILE A 125 10.36 -10.91 7.52
C ILE A 125 10.22 -12.24 8.26
N TYR A 126 10.41 -13.37 7.58
CA TYR A 126 10.35 -14.69 8.21
C TYR A 126 11.34 -14.82 9.38
N ASN A 127 12.54 -14.27 9.23
CA ASN A 127 13.56 -14.32 10.27
C ASN A 127 13.20 -13.44 11.48
N CYS A 128 12.64 -12.25 11.29
CA CYS A 128 12.31 -11.35 12.39
C CYS A 128 10.96 -11.67 13.07
N LEU A 129 10.09 -12.48 12.45
CA LEU A 129 8.88 -13.00 13.08
C LEU A 129 9.22 -14.08 14.11
N ASN A 130 8.52 -14.08 15.24
CA ASN A 130 8.59 -15.18 16.19
C ASN A 130 7.94 -16.45 15.60
N LYS A 131 8.13 -17.62 16.25
CA LYS A 131 7.70 -18.94 15.73
C LYS A 131 6.21 -19.08 15.43
N ASN A 132 5.39 -18.27 16.06
CA ASN A 132 3.93 -18.26 15.88
C ASN A 132 3.46 -16.89 15.34
N GLY A 133 4.41 -16.09 14.85
CA GLY A 133 4.11 -14.77 14.30
C GLY A 133 3.34 -14.84 12.99
N THR A 134 2.60 -13.79 12.72
CA THR A 134 1.75 -13.68 11.52
C THR A 134 2.26 -12.60 10.59
N LEU A 135 2.31 -12.89 9.30
CA LEU A 135 2.53 -11.90 8.24
C LEU A 135 1.19 -11.59 7.57
N ILE A 136 0.85 -10.32 7.46
CA ILE A 136 -0.35 -9.84 6.73
C ILE A 136 0.11 -8.88 5.64
N ILE A 137 -0.23 -9.19 4.40
CA ILE A 137 0.11 -8.38 3.22
C ILE A 137 -1.19 -7.93 2.55
N GLU A 138 -1.27 -6.66 2.20
CA GLU A 138 -2.22 -6.12 1.24
C GLU A 138 -1.41 -5.47 0.12
N GLY A 139 -1.50 -6.01 -1.08
CA GLY A 139 -0.80 -5.51 -2.26
C GLY A 139 -1.77 -5.05 -3.34
N ILE A 140 -1.24 -4.31 -4.30
CA ILE A 140 -1.93 -3.96 -5.55
C ILE A 140 -1.42 -4.92 -6.62
N ASP A 141 -2.34 -5.58 -7.32
CA ASP A 141 -1.97 -6.50 -8.41
C ASP A 141 -1.67 -5.75 -9.72
N LYS A 142 -1.06 -6.44 -10.68
CA LYS A 142 -0.79 -5.90 -12.00
C LYS A 142 -2.06 -5.49 -12.75
N TYR A 143 -3.20 -6.10 -12.42
CA TYR A 143 -4.50 -5.80 -13.02
C TYR A 143 -5.19 -4.58 -12.42
N ASP A 144 -4.60 -3.97 -11.40
CA ASP A 144 -5.07 -2.70 -10.87
C ASP A 144 -5.11 -1.62 -11.95
N CYS A 145 -6.26 -0.95 -12.09
CA CYS A 145 -6.51 0.05 -13.15
C CYS A 145 -6.16 -0.45 -14.56
N TRP A 146 -6.40 -1.74 -14.85
CA TRP A 146 -5.98 -2.39 -16.10
C TRP A 146 -6.47 -1.66 -17.36
N ASP A 147 -7.73 -1.23 -17.35
CA ASP A 147 -8.32 -0.50 -18.49
C ASP A 147 -7.53 0.78 -18.83
N LEU A 148 -7.08 1.51 -17.81
CA LEU A 148 -6.21 2.67 -18.01
C LEU A 148 -4.84 2.27 -18.56
N LYS A 149 -4.23 1.21 -18.00
CA LYS A 149 -2.94 0.70 -18.47
C LYS A 149 -2.99 0.26 -19.93
N GLU A 150 -4.07 -0.40 -20.37
CA GLU A 150 -4.27 -0.79 -21.78
C GLU A 150 -4.37 0.44 -22.70
N ILE A 151 -5.14 1.47 -22.33
CA ILE A 151 -5.29 2.69 -23.11
C ILE A 151 -3.95 3.42 -23.31
N PHE A 152 -3.14 3.47 -22.24
CA PHE A 152 -1.84 4.13 -22.28
C PHE A 152 -0.72 3.23 -22.81
N GLY A 153 -0.94 1.92 -22.87
CA GLY A 153 0.03 0.90 -23.30
C GLY A 153 1.20 0.76 -22.34
N ARG A 154 1.03 1.14 -21.07
CA ARG A 154 2.06 1.10 -20.03
C ARG A 154 1.46 1.22 -18.64
N GLY A 155 2.26 0.98 -17.60
CA GLY A 155 1.91 1.14 -16.21
C GLY A 155 2.61 0.10 -15.34
N GLN A 156 2.42 0.21 -14.04
CA GLN A 156 3.02 -0.68 -13.06
C GLN A 156 2.71 -2.14 -13.39
N ALA A 157 3.75 -2.97 -13.55
CA ALA A 157 3.69 -4.38 -13.87
C ALA A 157 2.94 -4.73 -15.19
N PHE A 158 2.66 -3.77 -16.09
CA PHE A 158 1.86 -3.98 -17.30
C PHE A 158 2.41 -5.08 -18.18
N ASN A 159 3.74 -5.17 -18.33
CA ASN A 159 4.42 -6.17 -19.14
C ASN A 159 4.88 -7.41 -18.37
N ASP A 160 4.57 -7.53 -17.10
CA ASP A 160 5.01 -8.65 -16.28
C ASP A 160 4.25 -9.92 -16.65
N ASN A 161 4.97 -11.04 -16.77
CA ASN A 161 4.38 -12.33 -17.11
C ASN A 161 3.63 -12.99 -15.96
N ILE A 162 3.95 -12.59 -14.72
CA ILE A 162 3.35 -13.13 -13.49
C ILE A 162 2.68 -11.99 -12.72
N SER A 163 1.59 -12.29 -12.05
CA SER A 163 0.93 -11.31 -11.19
C SER A 163 1.80 -10.97 -9.97
N ILE A 164 1.65 -9.76 -9.43
CA ILE A 164 2.39 -9.35 -8.23
C ILE A 164 2.00 -10.25 -7.06
N SER A 165 0.72 -10.56 -6.92
CA SER A 165 0.20 -11.42 -5.87
C SER A 165 0.73 -12.86 -5.95
N ASP A 166 0.92 -13.42 -7.15
CA ASP A 166 1.53 -14.74 -7.33
C ASP A 166 3.02 -14.72 -7.01
N LYS A 167 3.71 -13.64 -7.36
CA LYS A 167 5.12 -13.47 -7.00
C LYS A 167 5.26 -13.42 -5.48
N ASP A 168 4.51 -12.57 -4.79
CA ASP A 168 4.55 -12.44 -3.34
C ASP A 168 4.20 -13.77 -2.64
N TYR A 169 3.19 -14.48 -3.15
CA TYR A 169 2.84 -15.82 -2.65
C TYR A 169 4.02 -16.80 -2.73
N ASN A 170 4.71 -16.84 -3.88
CA ASN A 170 5.85 -17.72 -4.06
C ASN A 170 7.03 -17.31 -3.15
N ASP A 171 7.35 -16.03 -3.06
CA ASP A 171 8.42 -15.50 -2.21
C ASP A 171 8.17 -15.83 -0.73
N VAL A 172 6.93 -15.66 -0.25
CA VAL A 172 6.51 -16.00 1.12
C VAL A 172 6.64 -17.50 1.36
N LYS A 173 6.20 -18.34 0.42
CA LYS A 173 6.30 -19.79 0.51
C LYS A 173 7.77 -20.26 0.54
N GLU A 174 8.62 -19.71 -0.32
CA GLU A 174 10.06 -20.02 -0.37
C GLU A 174 10.81 -19.55 0.88
N ALA A 175 10.37 -18.44 1.50
CA ALA A 175 10.90 -17.95 2.77
C ALA A 175 10.68 -18.93 3.92
N GLY A 176 9.66 -19.81 3.85
CA GLY A 176 9.40 -20.85 4.83
C GLY A 176 8.03 -20.80 5.52
N PHE A 177 7.18 -19.86 5.15
CA PHE A 177 5.79 -19.84 5.62
C PHE A 177 5.02 -21.06 5.12
N ARG A 178 4.22 -21.70 5.99
CA ARG A 178 3.56 -22.98 5.69
C ARG A 178 2.05 -22.89 5.61
N LYS A 179 1.47 -21.93 6.31
CA LYS A 179 0.03 -21.66 6.27
C LYS A 179 -0.14 -20.31 5.60
N ILE A 180 -0.52 -20.35 4.35
CA ILE A 180 -0.69 -19.15 3.53
C ILE A 180 -2.13 -19.15 3.05
N ASP A 181 -2.87 -18.11 3.38
CA ASP A 181 -4.17 -17.79 2.82
C ASP A 181 -4.01 -16.64 1.85
N LYS A 182 -4.37 -16.85 0.59
CA LYS A 182 -4.29 -15.84 -0.47
C LYS A 182 -5.70 -15.59 -0.99
N GLN A 183 -6.08 -14.32 -1.01
CA GLN A 183 -7.36 -13.87 -1.56
C GLN A 183 -7.10 -12.75 -2.57
N GLU A 184 -7.87 -12.74 -3.63
CA GLU A 184 -7.93 -11.63 -4.58
C GLU A 184 -9.25 -10.90 -4.37
N ILE A 185 -9.20 -9.59 -4.27
CA ILE A 185 -10.36 -8.75 -3.95
C ILE A 185 -10.52 -7.73 -5.07
N ILE A 186 -11.67 -7.78 -5.72
CA ILE A 186 -12.05 -6.79 -6.72
C ILE A 186 -12.70 -5.61 -6.00
N GLN A 187 -12.21 -4.42 -6.31
CA GLN A 187 -12.71 -3.16 -5.79
C GLN A 187 -13.03 -2.23 -6.95
N TYR A 188 -14.08 -1.46 -6.82
CA TYR A 188 -14.40 -0.39 -7.74
C TYR A 188 -14.31 0.95 -7.03
N GLU A 189 -13.58 1.88 -7.63
CA GLU A 189 -13.48 3.25 -7.16
C GLU A 189 -14.25 4.19 -8.08
N TYR A 190 -15.09 5.03 -7.48
CA TYR A 190 -15.94 5.97 -8.19
C TYR A 190 -15.48 7.39 -7.89
N TYR A 191 -14.79 8.00 -8.85
CA TYR A 191 -14.23 9.35 -8.72
C TYR A 191 -15.29 10.41 -9.09
N GLN A 192 -15.44 11.43 -8.25
CA GLN A 192 -16.45 12.47 -8.47
C GLN A 192 -16.16 13.33 -9.69
N THR A 193 -14.89 13.59 -9.95
CA THR A 193 -14.46 14.45 -11.05
C THR A 193 -13.26 13.85 -11.78
N LYS A 194 -13.08 14.32 -13.03
CA LYS A 194 -11.88 14.03 -13.80
C LYS A 194 -10.60 14.48 -13.06
N ASP A 195 -10.66 15.62 -12.37
CA ASP A 195 -9.50 16.17 -11.69
C ASP A 195 -9.12 15.31 -10.47
N ASP A 196 -10.09 14.67 -9.81
CA ASP A 196 -9.82 13.69 -8.75
C ASP A 196 -9.05 12.47 -9.30
N LEU A 197 -9.48 11.92 -10.46
CA LEU A 197 -8.77 10.82 -11.11
C LEU A 197 -7.36 11.22 -11.55
N ILE A 198 -7.21 12.40 -12.16
CA ILE A 198 -5.90 12.93 -12.56
C ILE A 198 -5.00 13.10 -11.33
N ALA A 199 -5.52 13.60 -10.22
CA ALA A 199 -4.76 13.75 -8.98
C ALA A 199 -4.24 12.40 -8.45
N LEU A 200 -5.02 11.31 -8.58
CA LEU A 200 -4.56 9.96 -8.28
C LEU A 200 -3.38 9.56 -9.18
N LEU A 201 -3.56 9.68 -10.51
CA LEU A 201 -2.55 9.25 -11.49
C LEU A 201 -1.23 10.03 -11.38
N LEU A 202 -1.28 11.29 -10.97
CA LEU A 202 -0.09 12.09 -10.72
C LEU A 202 0.66 11.68 -9.44
N LYS A 203 -0.06 11.14 -8.44
CA LYS A 203 0.51 10.74 -7.16
C LYS A 203 0.97 9.28 -7.10
N THR A 204 0.45 8.43 -7.98
CA THR A 204 0.68 6.97 -7.92
C THR A 204 1.49 6.47 -9.11
N PRO A 205 2.17 5.31 -8.98
CA PRO A 205 2.87 4.68 -10.09
C PRO A 205 1.95 3.85 -11.03
N ILE A 206 0.63 4.01 -10.95
CA ILE A 206 -0.34 3.26 -11.79
C ILE A 206 0.05 3.37 -13.27
N LEU A 207 0.33 4.59 -13.73
CA LEU A 207 0.87 4.84 -15.06
C LEU A 207 2.29 5.41 -14.94
N ASP A 208 3.26 4.72 -15.52
CA ASP A 208 4.64 5.17 -15.53
C ASP A 208 4.77 6.54 -16.22
N ASP A 209 5.51 7.44 -15.61
CA ASP A 209 5.79 8.79 -16.11
C ASP A 209 4.53 9.61 -16.49
N PHE A 210 3.39 9.35 -15.83
CA PHE A 210 2.19 10.18 -16.04
C PHE A 210 2.46 11.62 -15.59
N SER A 211 2.14 12.59 -16.44
CA SER A 211 2.44 14.01 -16.20
C SER A 211 1.28 14.92 -16.57
N GLU A 212 1.31 16.17 -16.09
CA GLU A 212 0.32 17.19 -16.46
C GLU A 212 0.23 17.45 -17.97
N ILE A 213 1.31 17.18 -18.72
CA ILE A 213 1.32 17.32 -20.19
C ILE A 213 0.38 16.27 -20.82
N GLU A 214 0.31 15.07 -20.24
CA GLU A 214 -0.57 14.01 -20.76
C GLU A 214 -2.04 14.25 -20.41
N THR A 215 -2.33 15.02 -19.39
CA THR A 215 -3.70 15.44 -19.08
C THR A 215 -4.34 16.25 -20.22
N LYS A 216 -3.51 16.88 -21.05
CA LYS A 216 -3.94 17.66 -22.24
C LYS A 216 -4.08 16.79 -23.50
N LYS A 217 -3.56 15.56 -23.51
CA LYS A 217 -3.72 14.63 -24.63
C LYS A 217 -5.08 13.93 -24.51
N ASN A 218 -5.77 13.81 -25.66
CA ASN A 218 -7.17 13.31 -25.69
C ASN A 218 -7.36 11.81 -25.38
N LYS A 219 -6.28 11.03 -25.13
CA LYS A 219 -6.38 9.58 -24.93
C LYS A 219 -7.29 9.19 -23.75
N HIS A 220 -7.23 9.91 -22.63
CA HIS A 220 -8.04 9.63 -21.46
C HIS A 220 -9.48 10.18 -21.57
N LYS A 221 -9.74 11.06 -22.56
CA LYS A 221 -11.04 11.72 -22.69
C LYS A 221 -12.13 10.72 -23.07
N ASN A 222 -11.84 9.82 -24.00
CA ASN A 222 -12.78 8.78 -24.42
C ASN A 222 -13.05 7.79 -23.28
N TYR A 223 -12.01 7.35 -22.54
CA TYR A 223 -12.20 6.46 -21.40
C TYR A 223 -13.11 7.08 -20.32
N ILE A 224 -12.88 8.35 -19.98
CA ILE A 224 -13.69 9.06 -18.99
C ILE A 224 -15.14 9.22 -19.49
N GLU A 225 -15.36 9.50 -20.77
CA GLU A 225 -16.71 9.61 -21.35
C GLU A 225 -17.43 8.25 -21.36
N GLU A 226 -16.73 7.15 -21.68
CA GLU A 226 -17.29 5.80 -21.73
C GLU A 226 -17.58 5.19 -20.35
N ASN A 227 -16.78 5.53 -19.34
CA ASN A 227 -16.92 5.01 -17.97
C ASN A 227 -17.58 6.01 -17.00
N LYS A 228 -18.08 7.13 -17.51
CA LYS A 228 -18.83 8.10 -16.71
C LYS A 228 -20.23 7.55 -16.42
N LEU A 229 -20.45 7.18 -15.18
CA LEU A 229 -21.78 7.02 -14.62
C LEU A 229 -22.34 8.42 -14.30
N ASP A 230 -23.65 8.59 -14.21
CA ASP A 230 -24.35 9.90 -14.14
C ASP A 230 -23.67 10.97 -13.26
N GLU A 231 -22.95 10.55 -12.22
CA GLU A 231 -22.23 11.44 -11.30
C GLU A 231 -20.76 11.09 -11.04
N TYR A 232 -20.23 9.92 -11.55
CA TYR A 232 -18.92 9.40 -11.17
C TYR A 232 -18.15 8.78 -12.34
N ILE A 233 -16.83 8.72 -12.21
CA ILE A 233 -15.94 7.95 -13.09
C ILE A 233 -15.56 6.65 -12.36
N LYS A 234 -15.96 5.51 -12.91
CA LYS A 234 -15.70 4.17 -12.35
C LYS A 234 -14.33 3.67 -12.79
N ILE A 235 -13.56 3.13 -11.84
CA ILE A 235 -12.29 2.46 -12.09
C ILE A 235 -12.30 1.11 -11.36
N HIS A 236 -11.81 0.08 -12.06
CA HIS A 236 -11.59 -1.24 -11.49
C HIS A 236 -10.19 -1.30 -10.87
N THR A 237 -10.11 -1.65 -9.60
CA THR A 237 -8.87 -1.86 -8.85
C THR A 237 -8.84 -3.29 -8.29
N THR A 238 -7.66 -3.92 -8.27
CA THR A 238 -7.45 -5.29 -7.76
C THR A 238 -6.22 -5.36 -6.87
#